data_1e5e66a09cc8f14a7267d86e0368fdd4
#
_entry.id   1e5e66a09cc8f14a7267d86e0368fdd4
#
_cell.length_a   1.000
_cell.length_b   1.000
_cell.length_c   1.000
_cell.angle_alpha   90.00
_cell.angle_beta   90.00
_cell.angle_gamma   90.00
#
_symmetry.space_group_name_H-M   'P 1'
#
loop_
_entity.id
_entity.type
_entity.pdbx_description
1 polymer ?
#
loop_
_entity_poly.entity_id
_entity_poly.type
_entity_poly.pdbx_seq_one_letter_code
_entity_poly.pdbx_strand_id
1 'polypeptide(L)'
;AERKKFAGLSPEAARKMVREVSTIRSSANLPKLEHHVVETVQENGLKMIRGFFRSKDSYPLASVAYLPANPRKNPVLLLHGEGVKEGHEKALELSKAGHVVVSVEISCTGETRGSKFSEQFGSWKTFYMSYLLGRSLVALRAEDVLKLAVSLDDAGIVHKGIKMKVMAIGDAAVPA
;
A
#
# COMPACT_ATOMS: atom_id res chain seq x y z
N ALA A 1 0.99 -28.12 -15.12
CA ALA A 1 1.79 -27.71 -16.31
C ALA A 1 2.22 -26.22 -16.21
N GLU A 2 1.36 -25.28 -15.92
CA GLU A 2 1.67 -23.82 -15.88
C GLU A 2 2.63 -23.40 -14.77
N ARG A 3 2.50 -23.95 -13.55
CA ARG A 3 3.46 -23.68 -12.46
C ARG A 3 4.91 -24.03 -12.82
N LYS A 4 5.12 -25.12 -13.58
CA LYS A 4 6.46 -25.52 -14.05
C LYS A 4 6.99 -24.55 -15.12
N LYS A 5 6.12 -24.02 -15.97
CA LYS A 5 6.46 -23.01 -16.97
C LYS A 5 6.92 -21.71 -16.31
N PHE A 6 6.21 -21.28 -15.25
CA PHE A 6 6.53 -20.06 -14.50
C PHE A 6 7.86 -20.17 -13.73
N ALA A 7 8.11 -21.33 -13.12
CA ALA A 7 9.35 -21.57 -12.35
C ALA A 7 10.63 -21.57 -13.20
N GLY A 8 10.52 -21.74 -14.53
CA GLY A 8 11.66 -21.69 -15.46
C GLY A 8 11.90 -20.33 -16.11
N LEU A 9 11.10 -19.29 -15.78
CA LEU A 9 11.23 -17.96 -16.38
C LEU A 9 12.35 -17.16 -15.70
N SER A 10 13.03 -16.31 -16.47
CA SER A 10 13.87 -15.28 -15.89
C SER A 10 13.01 -14.29 -15.06
N PRO A 11 13.59 -13.58 -14.06
CA PRO A 11 12.85 -12.60 -13.28
C PRO A 11 12.13 -11.54 -14.12
N GLU A 12 12.71 -11.13 -15.24
CA GLU A 12 12.12 -10.16 -16.18
C GLU A 12 10.92 -10.75 -16.92
N ALA A 13 11.07 -11.97 -17.46
CA ALA A 13 10.00 -12.68 -18.16
C ALA A 13 8.83 -12.99 -17.21
N ALA A 14 9.13 -13.38 -15.95
CA ALA A 14 8.12 -13.57 -14.92
C ALA A 14 7.35 -12.28 -14.60
N ARG A 15 8.06 -11.15 -14.41
CA ARG A 15 7.42 -9.84 -14.19
C ARG A 15 6.54 -9.39 -15.35
N LYS A 16 7.01 -9.59 -16.59
CA LYS A 16 6.24 -9.28 -17.78
C LYS A 16 4.96 -10.11 -17.84
N MET A 17 5.06 -11.41 -17.63
CA MET A 17 3.92 -12.31 -17.62
C MET A 17 2.91 -11.97 -16.50
N VAL A 18 3.38 -11.67 -15.30
CA VAL A 18 2.51 -11.24 -14.20
C VAL A 18 1.75 -9.97 -14.58
N ARG A 19 2.41 -8.98 -15.16
CA ARG A 19 1.76 -7.73 -15.60
C ARG A 19 0.73 -7.98 -16.70
N GLU A 20 1.03 -8.80 -17.67
CA GLU A 20 0.10 -9.16 -18.77
C GLU A 20 -1.15 -9.87 -18.24
N VAL A 21 -0.97 -10.88 -17.38
CA VAL A 21 -2.10 -11.65 -16.82
C VAL A 21 -2.93 -10.83 -15.83
N SER A 22 -2.27 -10.04 -14.99
CA SER A 22 -2.94 -9.25 -13.94
C SER A 22 -3.46 -7.89 -14.42
N THR A 23 -3.09 -7.44 -15.62
CA THR A 23 -3.42 -6.12 -16.17
C THR A 23 -2.86 -4.95 -15.36
N ILE A 24 -1.76 -5.15 -14.60
CA ILE A 24 -1.08 -4.11 -13.84
C ILE A 24 -0.40 -3.12 -14.81
N ARG A 25 -0.73 -1.84 -14.68
CA ARG A 25 -0.10 -0.78 -15.46
C ARG A 25 1.36 -0.58 -15.05
N SER A 26 2.18 -0.12 -15.99
CA SER A 26 3.56 0.29 -15.69
C SER A 26 3.56 1.47 -14.70
N SER A 27 4.53 1.50 -13.79
CA SER A 27 4.71 2.62 -12.84
C SER A 27 4.85 3.98 -13.54
N ALA A 28 5.41 4.01 -14.74
CA ALA A 28 5.50 5.23 -15.54
C ALA A 28 4.13 5.80 -15.97
N ASN A 29 3.11 4.95 -16.03
CA ASN A 29 1.74 5.31 -16.44
C ASN A 29 0.78 5.46 -15.24
N LEU A 30 1.30 5.37 -14.01
CA LEU A 30 0.50 5.54 -12.81
C LEU A 30 0.54 7.00 -12.35
N PRO A 31 -0.61 7.58 -11.96
CA PRO A 31 -0.64 8.93 -11.43
C PRO A 31 0.11 8.97 -10.09
N LYS A 32 0.84 10.05 -9.88
CA LYS A 32 1.41 10.35 -8.57
C LYS A 32 0.30 10.66 -7.57
N LEU A 33 0.52 10.29 -6.32
CA LEU A 33 -0.36 10.61 -5.21
C LEU A 33 0.19 11.81 -4.45
N GLU A 34 -0.70 12.71 -4.05
CA GLU A 34 -0.41 13.80 -3.13
C GLU A 34 -0.77 13.36 -1.71
N HIS A 35 0.08 13.71 -0.74
CA HIS A 35 -0.18 13.43 0.67
C HIS A 35 -0.92 14.62 1.30
N HIS A 36 -2.09 14.36 1.85
CA HIS A 36 -2.90 15.33 2.56
C HIS A 36 -2.86 15.02 4.05
N VAL A 37 -2.31 15.95 4.83
CA VAL A 37 -2.23 15.84 6.29
C VAL A 37 -3.55 16.30 6.90
N VAL A 38 -4.12 15.46 7.76
CA VAL A 38 -5.34 15.77 8.53
C VAL A 38 -4.97 16.16 9.96
N GLU A 39 -4.07 15.41 10.59
CA GLU A 39 -3.69 15.62 11.98
C GLU A 39 -2.22 15.26 12.20
N THR A 40 -1.58 15.98 13.08
CA THR A 40 -0.23 15.66 13.56
C THR A 40 -0.25 15.59 15.08
N VAL A 41 0.16 14.45 15.62
CA VAL A 41 0.30 14.19 17.05
C VAL A 41 1.76 13.95 17.38
N GLN A 42 2.25 14.52 18.45
CA GLN A 42 3.61 14.27 18.93
C GLN A 42 3.55 13.78 20.38
N GLU A 43 4.01 12.58 20.59
CA GLU A 43 3.97 11.93 21.89
C GLU A 43 5.21 11.04 22.09
N ASN A 44 5.83 11.11 23.28
CA ASN A 44 6.95 10.25 23.68
C ASN A 44 8.11 10.15 22.66
N GLY A 45 8.44 11.26 21.99
CA GLY A 45 9.50 11.31 20.97
C GLY A 45 9.10 10.68 19.62
N LEU A 46 7.84 10.34 19.44
CA LEU A 46 7.27 9.86 18.19
C LEU A 46 6.33 10.91 17.62
N LYS A 47 6.56 11.31 16.38
CA LYS A 47 5.63 12.14 15.62
C LYS A 47 4.77 11.25 14.73
N MET A 48 3.46 11.30 14.92
CA MET A 48 2.49 10.61 14.09
C MET A 48 1.76 11.61 13.20
N ILE A 49 1.72 11.34 11.90
CA ILE A 49 1.02 12.15 10.91
C ILE A 49 -0.10 11.30 10.34
N ARG A 50 -1.34 11.67 10.64
CA ARG A 50 -2.53 11.06 10.06
C ARG A 50 -2.95 11.82 8.82
N GLY A 51 -3.31 11.11 7.78
CA GLY A 51 -3.71 11.72 6.53
C GLY A 51 -4.13 10.69 5.50
N PHE A 52 -4.05 11.08 4.25
CA PHE A 52 -4.35 10.19 3.15
C PHE A 52 -3.53 10.56 1.91
N PHE A 53 -3.28 9.56 1.08
CA PHE A 53 -2.71 9.73 -0.24
C PHE A 53 -3.81 9.74 -1.29
N ARG A 54 -3.79 10.69 -2.21
CA ARG A 54 -4.81 10.84 -3.25
C ARG A 54 -4.21 11.40 -4.53
N SER A 55 -4.67 10.94 -5.69
CA SER A 55 -4.56 11.65 -6.96
C SER A 55 -5.92 12.24 -7.34
N LYS A 56 -5.94 13.13 -8.34
CA LYS A 56 -7.15 13.83 -8.79
C LYS A 56 -8.33 12.89 -9.08
N ASP A 57 -8.03 11.71 -9.63
CA ASP A 57 -9.04 10.76 -10.11
C ASP A 57 -9.00 9.42 -9.34
N SER A 58 -8.51 9.42 -8.09
CA SER A 58 -8.43 8.19 -7.27
C SER A 58 -9.13 8.33 -5.92
N TYR A 59 -9.52 7.20 -5.37
CA TYR A 59 -9.96 7.12 -3.98
C TYR A 59 -8.80 7.49 -3.04
N PRO A 60 -9.09 8.17 -1.91
CA PRO A 60 -8.08 8.42 -0.90
C PRO A 60 -7.64 7.10 -0.26
N LEU A 61 -6.33 6.95 -0.08
CA LEU A 61 -5.72 5.85 0.64
C LEU A 61 -5.35 6.36 2.04
N ALA A 62 -6.11 5.96 3.06
CA ALA A 62 -5.87 6.39 4.43
C ALA A 62 -4.47 5.99 4.90
N SER A 63 -3.81 6.86 5.64
CA SER A 63 -2.42 6.66 6.05
C SER A 63 -2.12 7.21 7.43
N VAL A 64 -1.18 6.56 8.12
CA VAL A 64 -0.52 7.08 9.31
C VAL A 64 0.99 6.91 9.14
N ALA A 65 1.73 8.01 9.18
CA ALA A 65 3.18 7.99 9.22
C ALA A 65 3.67 8.10 10.66
N TYR A 66 4.60 7.23 11.03
CA TYR A 66 5.25 7.16 12.34
C TYR A 66 6.70 7.56 12.18
N LEU A 67 7.06 8.72 12.69
CA LEU A 67 8.39 9.30 12.55
C LEU A 67 9.07 9.35 13.94
N PRO A 68 10.00 8.44 14.24
CA PRO A 68 10.80 8.53 15.45
C PRO A 68 11.73 9.74 15.40
N ALA A 69 12.08 10.31 16.55
CA ALA A 69 12.97 11.48 16.64
C ALA A 69 14.33 11.23 16.00
N ASN A 70 14.83 10.00 16.07
CA ASN A 70 16.13 9.60 15.52
C ASN A 70 15.99 8.34 14.66
N PRO A 71 15.58 8.45 13.40
CA PRO A 71 15.48 7.30 12.51
C PRO A 71 16.89 6.78 12.17
N ARG A 72 17.12 5.48 12.34
CA ARG A 72 18.41 4.84 12.12
C ARG A 72 18.37 3.70 11.10
N LYS A 73 17.20 3.36 10.62
CA LYS A 73 16.97 2.22 9.72
C LYS A 73 16.17 2.64 8.49
N ASN A 74 16.22 1.81 7.48
CA ASN A 74 15.45 2.03 6.26
C ASN A 74 13.96 2.18 6.56
N PRO A 75 13.26 3.10 5.89
CA PRO A 75 11.81 3.26 6.05
C PRO A 75 11.06 2.00 5.65
N VAL A 76 9.88 1.84 6.23
CA VAL A 76 8.98 0.71 6.00
C VAL A 76 7.62 1.22 5.54
N LEU A 77 7.18 0.76 4.37
CA LEU A 77 5.78 0.82 3.96
C LEU A 77 5.07 -0.39 4.57
N LEU A 78 4.17 -0.15 5.52
CA LEU A 78 3.40 -1.19 6.19
C LEU A 78 1.99 -1.27 5.61
N LEU A 79 1.63 -2.45 5.14
CA LEU A 79 0.32 -2.76 4.59
C LEU A 79 -0.33 -3.84 5.45
N HIS A 80 -1.54 -3.60 5.94
CA HIS A 80 -2.31 -4.58 6.70
C HIS A 80 -3.63 -4.87 6.00
N GLY A 81 -3.98 -6.14 5.83
CA GLY A 81 -5.21 -6.55 5.12
C GLY A 81 -6.49 -6.04 5.76
N GLU A 82 -6.49 -5.85 7.08
CA GLU A 82 -7.63 -5.30 7.84
C GLU A 82 -7.55 -3.77 8.02
N GLY A 83 -6.52 -3.11 7.53
CA GLY A 83 -6.38 -1.65 7.54
C GLY A 83 -5.30 -1.12 8.49
N VAL A 84 -5.17 0.21 8.51
CA VAL A 84 -4.15 0.94 9.29
C VAL A 84 -4.33 0.74 10.80
N LYS A 85 -5.57 0.64 11.27
CA LYS A 85 -5.87 0.50 12.70
C LYS A 85 -5.28 -0.79 13.27
N GLU A 86 -5.47 -1.91 12.59
CA GLU A 86 -4.95 -3.22 12.99
C GLU A 86 -3.43 -3.32 12.84
N GLY A 87 -2.85 -2.54 11.93
CA GLY A 87 -1.41 -2.40 11.75
C GLY A 87 -0.71 -1.50 12.78
N HIS A 88 -1.46 -0.80 13.65
CA HIS A 88 -0.93 0.23 14.55
C HIS A 88 0.15 -0.29 15.51
N GLU A 89 -0.10 -1.39 16.21
CA GLU A 89 0.88 -1.95 17.16
C GLU A 89 2.18 -2.35 16.46
N LYS A 90 2.07 -2.95 15.27
CA LYS A 90 3.25 -3.30 14.48
C LYS A 90 4.01 -2.07 13.98
N ALA A 91 3.31 -1.02 13.61
CA ALA A 91 3.93 0.24 13.23
C ALA A 91 4.68 0.89 14.40
N LEU A 92 4.12 0.85 15.62
CA LEU A 92 4.77 1.33 16.83
C LEU A 92 6.03 0.52 17.17
N GLU A 93 5.96 -0.81 17.06
CA GLU A 93 7.11 -1.70 17.29
C GLU A 93 8.27 -1.35 16.33
N LEU A 94 7.98 -1.24 15.03
CA LEU A 94 8.96 -0.90 14.03
C LEU A 94 9.54 0.51 14.24
N SER A 95 8.70 1.46 14.64
CA SER A 95 9.11 2.83 14.91
C SER A 95 10.02 2.92 16.14
N LYS A 96 9.71 2.19 17.22
CA LYS A 96 10.60 2.04 18.39
C LYS A 96 11.93 1.39 18.01
N ALA A 97 11.94 0.50 17.01
CA ALA A 97 13.16 -0.10 16.48
C ALA A 97 13.97 0.87 15.59
N GLY A 98 13.51 2.11 15.35
CA GLY A 98 14.21 3.16 14.61
C GLY A 98 13.87 3.23 13.12
N HIS A 99 12.78 2.62 12.69
CA HIS A 99 12.26 2.80 11.33
C HIS A 99 11.29 3.98 11.25
N VAL A 100 11.37 4.76 10.18
CA VAL A 100 10.22 5.55 9.72
C VAL A 100 9.22 4.55 9.15
N VAL A 101 7.97 4.57 9.62
CA VAL A 101 6.94 3.66 9.15
C VAL A 101 5.81 4.45 8.52
N VAL A 102 5.41 4.09 7.33
CA VAL A 102 4.22 4.61 6.68
C VAL A 102 3.21 3.47 6.54
N SER A 103 2.20 3.48 7.40
CA SER A 103 1.10 2.52 7.31
C SER A 103 0.02 3.08 6.40
N VAL A 104 -0.40 2.32 5.39
CA VAL A 104 -1.38 2.78 4.40
C VAL A 104 -2.42 1.70 4.13
N GLU A 105 -3.67 2.12 3.97
CA GLU A 105 -4.75 1.28 3.46
C GLU A 105 -4.72 1.28 1.94
N ILE A 106 -4.56 0.11 1.34
CA ILE A 106 -4.73 -0.08 -0.10
C ILE A 106 -6.22 -0.27 -0.43
N SER A 107 -6.58 -0.15 -1.68
CA SER A 107 -7.97 -0.23 -2.14
C SER A 107 -8.73 -1.42 -1.55
N CYS A 108 -9.91 -1.15 -1.01
CA CYS A 108 -10.82 -2.14 -0.42
C CYS A 108 -10.21 -2.88 0.79
N THR A 109 -9.41 -2.20 1.60
CA THR A 109 -8.98 -2.64 2.93
C THR A 109 -9.40 -1.62 3.98
N GLY A 110 -9.41 -2.00 5.25
CA GLY A 110 -9.73 -1.12 6.37
C GLY A 110 -11.03 -0.33 6.18
N GLU A 111 -10.96 0.98 6.29
CA GLU A 111 -12.13 1.88 6.17
C GLU A 111 -12.74 1.87 4.77
N THR A 112 -11.96 1.54 3.74
CA THR A 112 -12.43 1.46 2.35
C THR A 112 -13.00 0.09 1.98
N ARG A 113 -13.03 -0.87 2.90
CA ARG A 113 -13.57 -2.23 2.69
C ARG A 113 -15.07 -2.24 2.40
N GLY A 114 -15.76 -1.15 2.71
CA GLY A 114 -17.18 -0.95 2.46
C GLY A 114 -18.03 -0.94 3.73
N SER A 115 -19.24 -0.39 3.64
CA SER A 115 -20.19 -0.34 4.74
C SER A 115 -20.75 -1.74 5.06
N LYS A 116 -21.38 -1.92 6.24
CA LYS A 116 -22.11 -3.15 6.64
C LYS A 116 -23.09 -3.66 5.56
N PHE A 117 -23.60 -2.76 4.72
CA PHE A 117 -24.44 -3.13 3.59
C PHE A 117 -23.67 -3.85 2.47
N SER A 118 -22.37 -3.59 2.34
CA SER A 118 -21.50 -4.31 1.40
C SER A 118 -21.00 -5.64 1.95
N GLU A 119 -21.06 -5.86 3.27
CA GLU A 119 -20.75 -7.16 3.88
C GLU A 119 -21.80 -8.22 3.53
N GLN A 120 -23.06 -7.84 3.35
CA GLN A 120 -24.10 -8.76 2.85
C GLN A 120 -23.83 -9.28 1.44
N PHE A 121 -23.13 -8.50 0.62
CA PHE A 121 -22.73 -8.88 -0.73
C PHE A 121 -21.26 -9.25 -0.84
N GLY A 122 -20.52 -9.17 0.29
CA GLY A 122 -19.16 -9.59 0.48
C GLY A 122 -18.11 -8.92 -0.42
N SER A 123 -16.89 -9.27 -0.22
CA SER A 123 -15.76 -8.87 -1.06
C SER A 123 -15.91 -9.34 -2.53
N TRP A 124 -16.80 -10.32 -2.80
CA TRP A 124 -17.06 -10.81 -4.14
C TRP A 124 -17.67 -9.73 -5.06
N LYS A 125 -18.49 -8.81 -4.54
CA LYS A 125 -19.07 -7.71 -5.35
C LYS A 125 -17.96 -6.80 -5.89
N THR A 126 -17.04 -6.40 -5.06
CA THR A 126 -15.87 -5.61 -5.48
C THR A 126 -14.99 -6.38 -6.46
N PHE A 127 -14.81 -7.68 -6.21
CA PHE A 127 -14.10 -8.57 -7.13
C PHE A 127 -14.79 -8.62 -8.49
N TYR A 128 -16.10 -8.85 -8.55
CA TYR A 128 -16.84 -8.89 -9.81
C TYR A 128 -16.89 -7.54 -10.51
N MET A 129 -17.05 -6.45 -9.77
CA MET A 129 -17.02 -5.10 -10.37
C MET A 129 -15.66 -4.80 -11.01
N SER A 130 -14.57 -5.13 -10.35
CA SER A 130 -13.24 -4.97 -10.93
C SER A 130 -13.05 -5.85 -12.17
N TYR A 131 -13.54 -7.09 -12.13
CA TYR A 131 -13.51 -8.01 -13.26
C TYR A 131 -14.31 -7.48 -14.46
N LEU A 132 -15.51 -6.94 -14.24
CA LEU A 132 -16.33 -6.32 -15.29
C LEU A 132 -15.65 -5.10 -15.92
N LEU A 133 -14.81 -4.39 -15.16
CA LEU A 133 -13.96 -3.30 -15.65
C LEU A 133 -12.69 -3.79 -16.34
N GLY A 134 -12.54 -5.09 -16.55
CA GLY A 134 -11.35 -5.71 -17.17
C GLY A 134 -10.10 -5.67 -16.28
N ARG A 135 -10.27 -5.57 -14.96
CA ARG A 135 -9.16 -5.45 -14.00
C ARG A 135 -9.34 -6.38 -12.82
N SER A 136 -8.27 -6.97 -12.33
CA SER A 136 -8.33 -7.75 -11.09
C SER A 136 -8.18 -6.84 -9.87
N LEU A 137 -8.84 -7.20 -8.75
CA LEU A 137 -8.67 -6.50 -7.48
C LEU A 137 -7.21 -6.52 -6.99
N VAL A 138 -6.51 -7.63 -7.24
CA VAL A 138 -5.06 -7.75 -6.93
C VAL A 138 -4.26 -6.74 -7.73
N ALA A 139 -4.57 -6.55 -9.02
CA ALA A 139 -3.90 -5.55 -9.86
C ALA A 139 -4.14 -4.12 -9.36
N LEU A 140 -5.37 -3.79 -8.97
CA LEU A 140 -5.70 -2.48 -8.41
C LEU A 140 -4.90 -2.19 -7.14
N ARG A 141 -4.84 -3.16 -6.23
CA ARG A 141 -4.05 -3.06 -4.98
C ARG A 141 -2.55 -2.98 -5.25
N ALA A 142 -2.02 -3.76 -6.18
CA ALA A 142 -0.61 -3.68 -6.58
C ALA A 142 -0.27 -2.31 -7.18
N GLU A 143 -1.17 -1.72 -7.96
CA GLU A 143 -0.99 -0.36 -8.46
C GLU A 143 -1.00 0.69 -7.35
N ASP A 144 -1.79 0.51 -6.30
CA ASP A 144 -1.73 1.40 -5.13
C ASP A 144 -0.37 1.34 -4.45
N VAL A 145 0.20 0.15 -4.28
CA VAL A 145 1.56 -0.03 -3.73
C VAL A 145 2.60 0.65 -4.62
N LEU A 146 2.50 0.47 -5.94
CA LEU A 146 3.42 1.10 -6.89
C LEU A 146 3.30 2.63 -6.88
N LYS A 147 2.07 3.18 -6.83
CA LYS A 147 1.84 4.63 -6.70
C LYS A 147 2.46 5.17 -5.42
N LEU A 148 2.23 4.48 -4.30
CA LEU A 148 2.81 4.87 -3.01
C LEU A 148 4.33 4.86 -3.06
N ALA A 149 4.94 3.80 -3.61
CA ALA A 149 6.39 3.68 -3.71
C ALA A 149 7.03 4.87 -4.48
N VAL A 150 6.34 5.42 -5.48
CA VAL A 150 6.82 6.59 -6.25
C VAL A 150 6.51 7.91 -5.54
N SER A 151 5.42 7.97 -4.76
CA SER A 151 4.91 9.23 -4.20
C SER A 151 5.45 9.55 -2.81
N LEU A 152 5.95 8.57 -2.06
CA LEU A 152 6.46 8.76 -0.71
C LEU A 152 7.71 9.65 -0.65
N ASP A 153 8.54 9.62 -1.69
CA ASP A 153 9.70 10.52 -1.82
C ASP A 153 9.26 12.00 -1.95
N ASP A 154 8.18 12.24 -2.68
CA ASP A 154 7.66 13.59 -2.91
C ASP A 154 6.83 14.10 -1.71
N ALA A 155 6.31 13.21 -0.87
CA ALA A 155 5.53 13.56 0.33
C ALA A 155 6.39 14.12 1.47
N GLY A 156 7.72 14.10 1.36
CA GLY A 156 8.64 14.57 2.39
C GLY A 156 8.65 13.72 3.68
N ILE A 157 8.03 12.55 3.66
CA ILE A 157 7.98 11.61 4.79
C ILE A 157 9.25 10.74 4.83
N VAL A 158 9.77 10.43 3.66
CA VAL A 158 10.95 9.59 3.46
C VAL A 158 11.98 10.40 2.68
N HIS A 159 13.25 10.27 3.02
CA HIS A 159 14.31 10.94 2.28
C HIS A 159 14.49 10.31 0.89
N LYS A 160 14.54 11.15 -0.12
CA LYS A 160 14.69 10.75 -1.52
C LYS A 160 15.92 9.85 -1.73
N GLY A 161 15.72 8.75 -2.47
CA GLY A 161 16.79 7.82 -2.81
C GLY A 161 17.10 6.75 -1.75
N ILE A 162 16.42 6.75 -0.59
CA ILE A 162 16.58 5.70 0.41
C ILE A 162 15.74 4.48 0.01
N LYS A 163 16.37 3.31 0.05
CA LYS A 163 15.66 2.03 -0.18
C LYS A 163 14.62 1.80 0.90
N MET A 164 13.36 1.77 0.52
CA MET A 164 12.24 1.45 1.38
C MET A 164 12.00 -0.06 1.41
N LYS A 165 11.61 -0.58 2.58
CA LYS A 165 11.13 -1.95 2.73
C LYS A 165 9.61 -1.95 2.67
N VAL A 166 9.02 -2.97 2.04
CA VAL A 166 7.58 -3.23 2.11
C VAL A 166 7.36 -4.38 3.08
N MET A 167 6.46 -4.18 4.03
CA MET A 167 5.97 -5.22 4.93
C MET A 167 4.46 -5.32 4.77
N ALA A 168 3.99 -6.49 4.40
CA ALA A 168 2.59 -6.73 4.20
C ALA A 168 2.09 -7.88 5.07
N ILE A 169 0.91 -7.72 5.67
CA ILE A 169 0.30 -8.65 6.62
C ILE A 169 -1.09 -9.05 6.12
N GLY A 170 -1.39 -10.34 6.18
CA GLY A 170 -2.67 -10.89 5.74
C GLY A 170 -2.88 -10.73 4.24
N ASP A 171 -4.09 -10.39 3.83
CA ASP A 171 -4.48 -10.27 2.42
C ASP A 171 -3.73 -9.17 1.65
N ALA A 172 -3.07 -8.25 2.36
CA ALA A 172 -2.22 -7.24 1.74
C ALA A 172 -0.90 -7.80 1.19
N ALA A 173 -0.52 -9.02 1.59
CA ALA A 173 0.73 -9.64 1.15
C ALA A 173 0.70 -10.11 -0.32
N VAL A 174 -0.48 -10.35 -0.88
CA VAL A 174 -0.61 -10.84 -2.26
C VAL A 174 -0.28 -9.75 -3.29
N PRO A 175 -0.76 -8.49 -3.16
CA PRO A 175 -0.45 -7.41 -4.09
C PRO A 175 0.90 -6.73 -3.83
N ALA A 176 1.49 -6.91 -2.65
CA ALA A 176 2.76 -6.30 -2.25
C ALA A 176 3.96 -7.05 -2.83
#